data_9e6c9865f671c11c848ca7324c53a7ce
#
_entry.id   9e6c9865f671c11c848ca7324c53a7ce
#
_cell.length_a   1.000
_cell.length_b   1.000
_cell.length_c   1.000
_cell.angle_alpha   90.00
_cell.angle_beta   90.00
_cell.angle_gamma   90.00
#
_symmetry.space_group_name_H-M   'P 1'
#
loop_
_entity.id
_entity.type
_entity.pdbx_description
1 polymer ?
#
loop_
_entity_poly.entity_id
_entity_poly.type
_entity_poly.pdbx_seq_one_letter_code
_entity_poly.pdbx_strand_id
1 'polypeptide(L)'
;MQYANFFGIIFPKQPYTKLSINSRKAEWWSEMRIFKPEGQIITTEENKRFLSNRFTLRDAFYSEATLEGRVTRCDSEHNLHVDLGCMKGIIPRNEGAVGIEEGTVRDIALISRVNKPVAFVITGFRSDESGNTLAVLSRKRVQNDCSREYISSLRAGDVIPATVTHIEGFGVFCDIGAGISALMPIDSISVSRIPHPSARFMPGQNIFAVVRSVDENGRITLSHKELLGTWEENTAMFSVGETVPGIVRSVEKYGIFVELAPNLAGLAEFSQGVEAGSHASVYIKSIIPSKMKIKLIIVDCFDADYPVETPKYFIRDGHIDRWIYSPVGSDKIIESTF
;
A
#
# COMPACT_ATOMS: atom_id res chain seq x y z
N MET A 1 37.28 -44.14 -12.77
CA MET A 1 37.48 -43.71 -14.17
C MET A 1 36.18 -43.16 -14.71
N GLN A 2 36.24 -41.95 -15.18
CA GLN A 2 35.41 -41.18 -16.14
C GLN A 2 34.15 -40.51 -15.57
N TYR A 3 34.28 -39.25 -15.28
CA TYR A 3 33.96 -37.98 -15.93
C TYR A 3 32.46 -37.71 -16.16
N ALA A 4 31.87 -36.91 -15.30
CA ALA A 4 30.64 -36.22 -15.53
C ALA A 4 30.93 -34.75 -15.94
N ASN A 5 30.53 -34.39 -17.16
CA ASN A 5 30.61 -33.02 -17.66
C ASN A 5 29.46 -32.16 -17.15
N PHE A 6 29.81 -31.06 -16.49
CA PHE A 6 28.92 -29.94 -16.17
C PHE A 6 28.75 -29.06 -17.41
N PHE A 7 27.52 -28.91 -17.88
CA PHE A 7 27.16 -27.84 -18.79
C PHE A 7 26.80 -26.59 -17.97
N GLY A 8 27.67 -25.60 -18.00
CA GLY A 8 27.41 -24.28 -17.47
C GLY A 8 26.52 -23.48 -18.43
N ILE A 9 25.33 -23.12 -17.97
CA ILE A 9 24.46 -22.16 -18.68
C ILE A 9 24.97 -20.76 -18.34
N ILE A 10 25.60 -20.12 -19.33
CA ILE A 10 26.02 -18.71 -19.27
C ILE A 10 24.80 -17.84 -19.60
N PHE A 11 24.25 -17.16 -18.58
CA PHE A 11 23.28 -16.11 -18.82
C PHE A 11 23.97 -14.87 -19.38
N PRO A 12 23.46 -14.28 -20.48
CA PRO A 12 24.01 -13.01 -20.99
C PRO A 12 23.74 -11.89 -19.97
N LYS A 13 24.80 -11.23 -19.52
CA LYS A 13 24.72 -9.99 -18.75
C LYS A 13 24.14 -8.89 -19.64
N GLN A 14 22.91 -8.52 -19.43
CA GLN A 14 22.36 -7.27 -19.94
C GLN A 14 23.01 -6.09 -19.20
N PRO A 15 23.38 -5.01 -19.88
CA PRO A 15 23.92 -3.84 -19.23
C PRO A 15 22.81 -3.08 -18.53
N TYR A 16 22.71 -3.24 -17.21
CA TYR A 16 21.97 -2.29 -16.39
C TYR A 16 22.66 -0.94 -16.51
N THR A 17 22.03 0.01 -17.17
CA THR A 17 22.37 1.42 -17.07
C THR A 17 22.30 1.80 -15.60
N LYS A 18 23.46 2.01 -14.97
CA LYS A 18 23.58 2.60 -13.66
C LYS A 18 22.94 3.98 -13.72
N LEU A 19 21.68 4.09 -13.30
CA LEU A 19 21.15 5.35 -12.84
C LEU A 19 22.02 5.79 -11.65
N SER A 20 22.72 6.89 -11.82
CA SER A 20 23.50 7.52 -10.76
C SER A 20 22.54 8.00 -9.68
N ILE A 21 22.27 7.15 -8.70
CA ILE A 21 21.59 7.52 -7.48
C ILE A 21 22.50 8.53 -6.80
N ASN A 22 22.05 9.77 -6.73
CA ASN A 22 22.73 10.85 -6.05
C ASN A 22 22.96 10.39 -4.59
N SER A 23 24.19 10.06 -4.24
CA SER A 23 24.58 9.55 -2.92
C SER A 23 24.11 10.46 -1.77
N ARG A 24 24.01 11.77 -2.02
CA ARG A 24 23.43 12.74 -1.07
C ARG A 24 21.94 12.51 -0.75
N LYS A 25 21.14 11.94 -1.68
CA LYS A 25 19.73 11.62 -1.38
C LYS A 25 19.61 10.41 -0.47
N ALA A 26 20.45 9.39 -0.66
CA ALA A 26 20.46 8.20 0.20
C ALA A 26 20.87 8.54 1.65
N GLU A 27 21.83 9.43 1.84
CA GLU A 27 22.22 9.93 3.16
C GLU A 27 21.12 10.79 3.81
N TRP A 28 20.40 11.58 3.02
CA TRP A 28 19.28 12.41 3.51
C TRP A 28 18.11 11.56 4.02
N TRP A 29 17.81 10.42 3.37
CA TRP A 29 16.79 9.48 3.83
C TRP A 29 17.17 8.75 5.13
N SER A 30 18.47 8.64 5.45
CA SER A 30 18.94 8.02 6.69
C SER A 30 18.84 8.94 7.92
N GLU A 31 18.75 10.25 7.73
CA GLU A 31 18.64 11.25 8.80
C GLU A 31 17.22 11.77 9.03
N MET A 32 16.30 11.58 8.06
CA MET A 32 14.89 11.96 8.23
C MET A 32 14.18 11.02 9.21
N ARG A 33 13.40 11.57 10.13
CA ARG A 33 12.42 10.81 10.90
C ARG A 33 11.53 10.04 9.91
N ILE A 34 11.65 8.72 9.87
CA ILE A 34 10.85 7.88 9.00
C ILE A 34 9.46 7.76 9.63
N PHE A 35 8.52 8.54 9.12
CA PHE A 35 7.11 8.36 9.46
C PHE A 35 6.55 7.16 8.69
N LYS A 36 6.00 6.19 9.44
CA LYS A 36 5.38 4.99 8.89
C LYS A 36 3.86 5.04 9.07
N PRO A 37 3.09 4.33 8.25
CA PRO A 37 1.68 4.05 8.53
C PRO A 37 1.49 3.46 9.92
N GLU A 38 0.40 3.80 10.60
CA GLU A 38 0.07 3.28 11.93
C GLU A 38 -0.04 1.74 11.92
N GLY A 39 0.60 1.11 12.89
CA GLY A 39 0.71 -0.34 13.02
C GLY A 39 2.05 -0.92 12.55
N GLN A 40 2.90 -0.14 11.91
CA GLN A 40 4.20 -0.61 11.43
C GLN A 40 5.35 -0.40 12.43
N ILE A 41 5.14 0.39 13.47
CA ILE A 41 6.12 0.65 14.53
C ILE A 41 5.87 -0.25 15.75
N ILE A 42 4.62 -0.61 16.03
CA ILE A 42 4.18 -1.28 17.26
C ILE A 42 4.96 -2.57 17.58
N THR A 43 5.42 -3.28 16.55
CA THR A 43 6.17 -4.55 16.72
C THR A 43 7.69 -4.38 16.69
N THR A 44 8.20 -3.16 16.48
CA THR A 44 9.65 -2.90 16.42
C THR A 44 10.29 -3.08 17.79
N GLU A 45 11.54 -3.52 17.81
CA GLU A 45 12.30 -3.69 19.06
C GLU A 45 12.52 -2.37 19.79
N GLU A 46 12.64 -1.27 19.05
CA GLU A 46 12.78 0.06 19.64
C GLU A 46 11.50 0.49 20.38
N ASN A 47 10.33 0.34 19.75
CA ASN A 47 9.04 0.64 20.38
C ASN A 47 8.82 -0.23 21.63
N LYS A 48 9.08 -1.53 21.54
CA LYS A 48 9.00 -2.45 22.69
C LYS A 48 9.95 -2.06 23.82
N ARG A 49 11.18 -1.66 23.50
CA ARG A 49 12.18 -1.20 24.47
C ARG A 49 11.67 0.02 25.25
N PHE A 50 11.16 1.03 24.56
CA PHE A 50 10.63 2.22 25.20
C PHE A 50 9.40 1.94 26.08
N LEU A 51 8.55 1.02 25.67
CA LEU A 51 7.33 0.63 26.39
C LEU A 51 7.58 -0.40 27.52
N SER A 52 8.81 -0.94 27.65
CA SER A 52 9.11 -2.03 28.57
C SER A 52 8.99 -1.66 30.05
N ASN A 53 9.31 -0.44 30.42
CA ASN A 53 9.25 0.03 31.80
C ASN A 53 9.12 1.56 31.88
N ARG A 54 8.87 2.08 33.10
CA ARG A 54 8.63 3.51 33.34
C ARG A 54 9.88 4.38 33.10
N PHE A 55 11.10 3.84 33.23
CA PHE A 55 12.33 4.59 32.99
C PHE A 55 12.53 4.78 31.49
N THR A 56 12.47 3.73 30.71
CA THR A 56 12.58 3.80 29.24
C THR A 56 11.46 4.64 28.62
N LEU A 57 10.26 4.63 29.23
CA LEU A 57 9.16 5.48 28.79
C LEU A 57 9.46 6.99 29.06
N ARG A 58 10.16 7.31 30.15
CA ARG A 58 10.67 8.68 30.40
C ARG A 58 11.76 9.07 29.40
N ASP A 59 12.63 8.15 29.01
CA ASP A 59 13.63 8.41 27.98
C ASP A 59 12.94 8.75 26.64
N ALA A 60 11.86 8.04 26.30
CA ALA A 60 11.04 8.35 25.11
C ALA A 60 10.39 9.74 25.20
N PHE A 61 9.95 10.17 26.39
CA PHE A 61 9.44 11.52 26.60
C PHE A 61 10.50 12.58 26.37
N TYR A 62 11.71 12.43 26.94
CA TYR A 62 12.78 13.41 26.78
C TYR A 62 13.38 13.45 25.37
N SER A 63 13.37 12.33 24.66
CA SER A 63 13.83 12.24 23.26
C SER A 63 12.75 12.58 22.24
N GLU A 64 11.52 12.87 22.70
CA GLU A 64 10.35 13.10 21.84
C GLU A 64 10.11 11.97 20.81
N ALA A 65 10.41 10.72 21.22
CA ALA A 65 10.32 9.56 20.36
C ALA A 65 8.86 9.30 19.93
N THR A 66 8.67 9.04 18.65
CA THR A 66 7.38 8.57 18.13
C THR A 66 7.21 7.10 18.48
N LEU A 67 6.13 6.78 19.20
CA LEU A 67 5.78 5.44 19.65
C LEU A 67 4.42 5.04 19.09
N GLU A 68 4.14 3.74 19.13
CA GLU A 68 2.81 3.20 18.84
C GLU A 68 2.31 2.32 19.98
N GLY A 69 1.01 2.43 20.23
CA GLY A 69 0.28 1.58 21.18
C GLY A 69 -1.13 1.30 20.70
N ARG A 70 -1.76 0.28 21.25
CA ARG A 70 -3.13 -0.10 20.90
C ARG A 70 -4.13 0.69 21.72
N VAL A 71 -5.10 1.31 21.05
CA VAL A 71 -6.24 1.95 21.71
C VAL A 71 -7.14 0.87 22.28
N THR A 72 -7.38 0.91 23.59
CA THR A 72 -8.25 -0.05 24.30
C THR A 72 -9.70 0.40 24.39
N ARG A 73 -9.93 1.71 24.50
CA ARG A 73 -11.26 2.32 24.54
C ARG A 73 -11.24 3.78 24.15
N CYS A 74 -12.39 4.29 23.75
CA CYS A 74 -12.71 5.71 23.63
C CYS A 74 -13.76 6.01 24.70
N ASP A 75 -13.54 7.00 25.56
CA ASP A 75 -14.49 7.35 26.62
C ASP A 75 -15.60 8.29 26.13
N SER A 76 -16.50 8.69 27.02
CA SER A 76 -17.63 9.58 26.71
C SER A 76 -17.22 11.00 26.28
N GLU A 77 -16.01 11.42 26.66
CA GLU A 77 -15.42 12.70 26.26
C GLU A 77 -14.56 12.55 24.99
N HIS A 78 -14.58 11.38 24.35
CA HIS A 78 -13.80 11.01 23.16
C HIS A 78 -12.28 11.00 23.40
N ASN A 79 -11.82 10.87 24.65
CA ASN A 79 -10.40 10.60 24.90
C ASN A 79 -10.07 9.14 24.55
N LEU A 80 -8.91 8.92 23.95
CA LEU A 80 -8.45 7.56 23.63
C LEU A 80 -7.55 7.03 24.74
N HIS A 81 -7.89 5.86 25.27
CA HIS A 81 -7.07 5.14 26.24
C HIS A 81 -6.18 4.14 25.52
N VAL A 82 -4.87 4.24 25.77
CA VAL A 82 -3.84 3.43 25.10
C VAL A 82 -3.14 2.57 26.13
N ASP A 83 -2.95 1.30 25.80
CA ASP A 83 -2.14 0.40 26.61
C ASP A 83 -0.67 0.53 26.22
N LEU A 84 0.18 0.93 27.16
CA LEU A 84 1.63 1.05 26.99
C LEU A 84 2.39 -0.12 27.63
N GLY A 85 1.67 -1.14 28.11
CA GLY A 85 2.27 -2.27 28.82
C GLY A 85 2.68 -1.90 30.25
N CYS A 86 3.66 -1.03 30.45
CA CYS A 86 4.16 -0.64 31.77
C CYS A 86 3.29 0.39 32.50
N MET A 87 2.42 1.11 31.81
CA MET A 87 1.40 2.03 32.37
C MET A 87 0.29 2.28 31.34
N LYS A 88 -0.76 2.97 31.78
CA LYS A 88 -1.82 3.43 30.90
C LYS A 88 -1.46 4.79 30.29
N GLY A 89 -1.83 4.99 29.02
CA GLY A 89 -1.74 6.27 28.34
C GLY A 89 -3.12 6.82 28.04
N ILE A 90 -3.23 8.15 27.91
CA ILE A 90 -4.43 8.83 27.48
C ILE A 90 -4.06 9.86 26.41
N ILE A 91 -4.79 9.84 25.29
CA ILE A 91 -4.77 10.87 24.28
C ILE A 91 -6.04 11.71 24.48
N PRO A 92 -5.94 12.96 24.94
CA PRO A 92 -7.10 13.85 25.03
C PRO A 92 -7.77 14.03 23.67
N ARG A 93 -9.07 14.30 23.64
CA ARG A 93 -9.85 14.46 22.40
C ARG A 93 -9.18 15.42 21.41
N ASN A 94 -8.77 16.60 21.88
CA ASN A 94 -8.12 17.64 21.07
C ASN A 94 -6.72 17.25 20.56
N GLU A 95 -6.10 16.25 21.18
CA GLU A 95 -4.80 15.66 20.77
C GLU A 95 -4.95 14.38 19.95
N GLY A 96 -6.19 13.96 19.68
CA GLY A 96 -6.51 12.69 19.02
C GLY A 96 -6.26 12.69 17.50
N ALA A 97 -6.45 13.81 16.83
CA ALA A 97 -6.12 14.00 15.43
C ALA A 97 -6.09 15.49 15.04
N VAL A 98 -5.35 15.80 13.98
CA VAL A 98 -5.43 17.11 13.31
C VAL A 98 -6.84 17.30 12.77
N GLY A 99 -7.41 18.50 12.94
CA GLY A 99 -8.74 18.86 12.47
C GLY A 99 -9.90 18.57 13.43
N ILE A 100 -9.68 17.89 14.55
CA ILE A 100 -10.71 17.63 15.58
C ILE A 100 -11.11 18.93 16.28
N GLU A 101 -10.11 19.72 16.67
CA GLU A 101 -10.34 20.99 17.37
C GLU A 101 -10.97 22.05 16.46
N GLU A 102 -10.54 22.07 15.22
CA GLU A 102 -11.05 22.95 14.15
C GLU A 102 -12.42 22.48 13.60
N GLY A 103 -12.90 21.30 14.00
CA GLY A 103 -14.18 20.73 13.55
C GLY A 103 -14.19 20.23 12.11
N THR A 104 -13.03 20.17 11.44
CA THR A 104 -12.90 19.61 10.09
C THR A 104 -12.88 18.09 10.08
N VAL A 105 -12.52 17.47 11.21
CA VAL A 105 -12.56 16.04 11.46
C VAL A 105 -13.59 15.74 12.55
N ARG A 106 -14.48 14.78 12.32
CA ARG A 106 -15.53 14.39 13.28
C ARG A 106 -15.01 13.38 14.29
N ASP A 107 -15.60 13.35 15.49
CA ASP A 107 -15.24 12.43 16.60
C ASP A 107 -15.30 10.94 16.20
N ILE A 108 -16.10 10.59 15.19
CA ILE A 108 -16.13 9.22 14.64
C ILE A 108 -14.73 8.73 14.19
N ALA A 109 -13.86 9.65 13.78
CA ALA A 109 -12.49 9.34 13.43
C ALA A 109 -11.66 8.87 14.64
N LEU A 110 -11.97 9.34 15.84
CA LEU A 110 -11.37 8.89 17.10
C LEU A 110 -12.00 7.55 17.54
N ILE A 111 -13.31 7.47 17.53
CA ILE A 111 -14.07 6.25 17.93
C ILE A 111 -13.59 5.05 17.10
N SER A 112 -13.34 5.26 15.80
CA SER A 112 -12.88 4.22 14.87
C SER A 112 -11.46 3.73 15.15
N ARG A 113 -10.71 4.33 16.10
CA ARG A 113 -9.36 3.88 16.50
C ARG A 113 -9.37 2.79 17.57
N VAL A 114 -10.49 2.53 18.20
CA VAL A 114 -10.59 1.45 19.20
C VAL A 114 -10.14 0.12 18.57
N ASN A 115 -9.31 -0.62 19.31
CA ASN A 115 -8.64 -1.85 18.90
C ASN A 115 -7.60 -1.70 17.78
N LYS A 116 -7.26 -0.46 17.37
CA LYS A 116 -6.22 -0.20 16.35
C LYS A 116 -4.97 0.40 17.00
N PRO A 117 -3.80 0.22 16.40
CA PRO A 117 -2.60 0.95 16.77
C PRO A 117 -2.76 2.43 16.40
N VAL A 118 -2.15 3.29 17.20
CA VAL A 118 -2.02 4.73 16.93
C VAL A 118 -0.60 5.18 17.24
N ALA A 119 -0.08 6.08 16.41
CA ALA A 119 1.20 6.72 16.64
C ALA A 119 1.03 7.91 17.58
N PHE A 120 1.95 8.12 18.52
CA PHE A 120 1.91 9.23 19.47
C PHE A 120 3.30 9.60 19.97
N VAL A 121 3.41 10.79 20.50
CA VAL A 121 4.50 11.22 21.40
C VAL A 121 3.95 11.40 22.79
N ILE A 122 4.80 11.22 23.81
CA ILE A 122 4.45 11.51 25.21
C ILE A 122 4.62 13.01 25.42
N THR A 123 3.62 13.66 25.95
CA THR A 123 3.63 15.11 26.26
C THR A 123 3.77 15.40 27.73
N GLY A 124 3.56 14.40 28.59
CA GLY A 124 3.68 14.52 30.02
C GLY A 124 3.16 13.32 30.80
N PHE A 125 3.15 13.45 32.11
CA PHE A 125 2.63 12.46 33.05
C PHE A 125 1.69 13.15 34.03
N ARG A 126 0.55 12.52 34.36
CA ARG A 126 -0.37 13.01 35.37
C ARG A 126 -0.87 11.88 36.25
N SER A 127 -1.38 12.19 37.43
CA SER A 127 -2.11 11.22 38.28
C SER A 127 -3.58 11.18 37.88
N ASP A 128 -4.15 9.98 37.83
CA ASP A 128 -5.61 9.80 37.76
C ASP A 128 -6.30 10.04 39.13
N GLU A 129 -7.62 9.96 39.14
CA GLU A 129 -8.43 10.11 40.36
C GLU A 129 -8.10 9.06 41.44
N SER A 130 -7.55 7.93 41.06
CA SER A 130 -7.13 6.83 41.94
C SER A 130 -5.65 6.95 42.37
N GLY A 131 -4.95 8.02 42.00
CA GLY A 131 -3.53 8.26 42.30
C GLY A 131 -2.53 7.48 41.42
N ASN A 132 -2.99 6.75 40.39
CA ASN A 132 -2.08 6.08 39.48
C ASN A 132 -1.51 7.07 38.45
N THR A 133 -0.24 6.90 38.11
CA THR A 133 0.41 7.70 37.05
C THR A 133 -0.09 7.26 35.67
N LEU A 134 -0.53 8.23 34.88
CA LEU A 134 -0.87 8.09 33.45
C LEU A 134 0.10 8.86 32.57
N ALA A 135 0.46 8.33 31.42
CA ALA A 135 1.14 9.10 30.36
C ALA A 135 0.10 9.89 29.56
N VAL A 136 0.35 11.19 29.37
CA VAL A 136 -0.42 12.04 28.48
C VAL A 136 0.23 11.99 27.11
N LEU A 137 -0.55 11.68 26.08
CA LEU A 137 -0.08 11.38 24.74
C LEU A 137 -0.69 12.36 23.74
N SER A 138 0.03 12.64 22.63
CA SER A 138 -0.46 13.43 21.51
C SER A 138 -0.23 12.69 20.20
N ARG A 139 -1.31 12.34 19.52
CA ARG A 139 -1.31 11.85 18.13
C ARG A 139 -1.27 13.04 17.16
N LYS A 140 -1.97 14.12 17.46
CA LYS A 140 -2.02 15.36 16.69
C LYS A 140 -0.60 15.89 16.43
N ARG A 141 0.28 15.86 17.45
CA ARG A 141 1.67 16.32 17.31
C ARG A 141 2.44 15.49 16.30
N VAL A 142 2.33 14.15 16.37
CA VAL A 142 2.99 13.26 15.39
C VAL A 142 2.48 13.49 13.98
N GLN A 143 1.17 13.73 13.80
CA GLN A 143 0.58 14.04 12.50
C GLN A 143 1.09 15.37 11.94
N ASN A 144 1.22 16.40 12.79
CA ASN A 144 1.77 17.69 12.39
C ASN A 144 3.24 17.57 11.97
N ASP A 145 4.04 16.82 12.73
CA ASP A 145 5.44 16.58 12.41
C ASP A 145 5.57 15.76 11.10
N CYS A 146 4.75 14.72 10.94
CA CYS A 146 4.68 13.95 9.70
C CYS A 146 4.31 14.83 8.49
N SER A 147 3.31 15.69 8.63
CA SER A 147 2.90 16.61 7.57
C SER A 147 4.02 17.57 7.20
N ARG A 148 4.69 18.16 8.19
CA ARG A 148 5.76 19.15 8.01
C ARG A 148 7.04 18.55 7.44
N GLU A 149 7.47 17.38 7.94
CA GLU A 149 8.79 16.84 7.66
C GLU A 149 8.77 15.80 6.52
N TYR A 150 7.68 15.06 6.37
CA TYR A 150 7.58 13.97 5.40
C TYR A 150 6.61 14.28 4.25
N ILE A 151 5.33 14.56 4.56
CA ILE A 151 4.32 14.74 3.52
C ILE A 151 4.64 15.94 2.61
N SER A 152 5.11 17.06 3.20
CA SER A 152 5.51 18.25 2.43
C SER A 152 6.70 18.04 1.50
N SER A 153 7.49 16.99 1.71
CA SER A 153 8.64 16.64 0.87
C SER A 153 8.28 15.72 -0.29
N LEU A 154 7.09 15.09 -0.25
CA LEU A 154 6.64 14.16 -1.27
C LEU A 154 6.31 14.88 -2.58
N ARG A 155 6.69 14.24 -3.69
CA ARG A 155 6.46 14.72 -5.05
C ARG A 155 5.71 13.67 -5.85
N ALA A 156 4.97 14.10 -6.87
CA ALA A 156 4.40 13.19 -7.85
C ALA A 156 5.51 12.29 -8.41
N GLY A 157 5.26 11.00 -8.50
CA GLY A 157 6.23 9.98 -8.90
C GLY A 157 6.97 9.28 -7.75
N ASP A 158 6.95 9.80 -6.51
CA ASP A 158 7.60 9.13 -5.39
C ASP A 158 6.89 7.83 -5.02
N VAL A 159 7.66 6.76 -4.82
CA VAL A 159 7.16 5.46 -4.36
C VAL A 159 7.26 5.40 -2.84
N ILE A 160 6.12 5.21 -2.18
CA ILE A 160 6.01 5.25 -0.73
C ILE A 160 5.33 3.99 -0.17
N PRO A 161 5.64 3.58 1.06
CA PRO A 161 4.84 2.59 1.78
C PRO A 161 3.50 3.19 2.19
N ALA A 162 2.45 2.37 2.19
CA ALA A 162 1.12 2.74 2.62
C ALA A 162 0.41 1.55 3.26
N THR A 163 -0.58 1.81 4.11
CA THR A 163 -1.45 0.78 4.68
C THR A 163 -2.90 1.07 4.30
N VAL A 164 -3.57 0.10 3.72
CA VAL A 164 -5.00 0.21 3.38
C VAL A 164 -5.83 0.34 4.65
N THR A 165 -6.58 1.42 4.79
CA THR A 165 -7.40 1.69 5.98
C THR A 165 -8.89 1.46 5.75
N HIS A 166 -9.38 1.81 4.55
CA HIS A 166 -10.79 1.72 4.20
C HIS A 166 -10.96 1.54 2.69
N ILE A 167 -11.98 0.79 2.29
CA ILE A 167 -12.27 0.47 0.89
C ILE A 167 -13.68 0.94 0.55
N GLU A 168 -13.79 1.73 -0.52
CA GLU A 168 -15.04 2.20 -1.12
C GLU A 168 -15.12 1.79 -2.59
N GLY A 169 -16.30 1.80 -3.17
CA GLY A 169 -16.46 1.43 -4.57
C GLY A 169 -15.69 2.29 -5.57
N PHE A 170 -15.40 3.55 -5.22
CA PHE A 170 -14.65 4.49 -6.05
C PHE A 170 -13.13 4.47 -5.82
N GLY A 171 -12.66 3.80 -4.77
CA GLY A 171 -11.23 3.74 -4.46
C GLY A 171 -10.91 3.26 -3.06
N VAL A 172 -9.65 3.44 -2.67
CA VAL A 172 -9.08 2.97 -1.40
C VAL A 172 -8.49 4.13 -0.65
N PHE A 173 -8.78 4.23 0.64
CA PHE A 173 -8.08 5.12 1.55
C PHE A 173 -6.89 4.40 2.16
N CYS A 174 -5.74 5.05 2.12
CA CYS A 174 -4.49 4.52 2.65
C CYS A 174 -3.90 5.48 3.68
N ASP A 175 -3.38 4.93 4.76
CA ASP A 175 -2.48 5.62 5.67
C ASP A 175 -1.09 5.66 5.03
N ILE A 176 -0.55 6.86 4.86
CA ILE A 176 0.76 7.11 4.26
C ILE A 176 1.81 7.57 5.28
N GLY A 177 1.42 7.65 6.55
CA GLY A 177 2.28 8.01 7.68
C GLY A 177 1.46 8.59 8.82
N ALA A 178 1.68 8.09 10.05
CA ALA A 178 1.06 8.57 11.29
C ALA A 178 -0.49 8.73 11.23
N GLY A 179 -1.16 7.90 10.43
CA GLY A 179 -2.60 7.96 10.23
C GLY A 179 -3.07 9.09 9.29
N ILE A 180 -2.18 9.70 8.51
CA ILE A 180 -2.54 10.66 7.46
C ILE A 180 -3.08 9.88 6.27
N SER A 181 -4.31 10.24 5.87
CA SER A 181 -5.06 9.53 4.84
C SER A 181 -4.83 10.09 3.45
N ALA A 182 -4.57 9.21 2.48
CA ALA A 182 -4.52 9.51 1.06
C ALA A 182 -5.51 8.63 0.29
N LEU A 183 -6.01 9.11 -0.86
CA LEU A 183 -6.96 8.39 -1.70
C LEU A 183 -6.23 7.76 -2.90
N MET A 184 -6.50 6.49 -3.15
CA MET A 184 -6.15 5.80 -4.38
C MET A 184 -7.44 5.50 -5.17
N PRO A 185 -7.74 6.23 -6.26
CA PRO A 185 -8.92 5.98 -7.09
C PRO A 185 -8.88 4.60 -7.74
N ILE A 186 -10.04 4.01 -8.03
CA ILE A 186 -10.14 2.67 -8.60
C ILE A 186 -9.41 2.51 -9.93
N ASP A 187 -9.41 3.55 -10.77
CA ASP A 187 -8.71 3.61 -12.07
C ASP A 187 -7.18 3.68 -11.96
N SER A 188 -6.69 3.94 -10.76
CA SER A 188 -5.26 4.01 -10.44
C SER A 188 -4.71 2.73 -9.79
N ILE A 189 -5.58 1.73 -9.53
CA ILE A 189 -5.19 0.49 -8.85
C ILE A 189 -4.46 -0.47 -9.80
N SER A 190 -5.01 -0.70 -10.98
CA SER A 190 -4.43 -1.59 -12.01
C SER A 190 -4.87 -1.17 -13.41
N VAL A 191 -4.13 -1.61 -14.44
CA VAL A 191 -4.51 -1.39 -15.85
C VAL A 191 -5.73 -2.24 -16.21
N SER A 192 -5.80 -3.46 -15.72
CA SER A 192 -6.98 -4.29 -15.85
C SER A 192 -8.14 -3.73 -15.01
N ARG A 193 -9.31 -3.62 -15.61
CA ARG A 193 -10.51 -3.17 -14.90
C ARG A 193 -10.91 -4.15 -13.82
N ILE A 194 -11.29 -3.63 -12.68
CA ILE A 194 -11.83 -4.39 -11.54
C ILE A 194 -13.22 -3.86 -11.19
N PRO A 195 -14.14 -4.72 -10.77
CA PRO A 195 -15.50 -4.30 -10.40
C PRO A 195 -15.53 -3.50 -9.09
N HIS A 196 -14.61 -3.81 -8.18
CA HIS A 196 -14.51 -3.19 -6.87
C HIS A 196 -13.07 -3.29 -6.35
N PRO A 197 -12.56 -2.30 -5.58
CA PRO A 197 -11.17 -2.35 -5.06
C PRO A 197 -10.87 -3.52 -4.13
N SER A 198 -11.89 -4.12 -3.47
CA SER A 198 -11.71 -5.35 -2.67
C SER A 198 -11.22 -6.55 -3.46
N ALA A 199 -11.29 -6.51 -4.80
CA ALA A 199 -10.65 -7.50 -5.66
C ALA A 199 -9.11 -7.45 -5.62
N ARG A 200 -8.53 -6.41 -5.02
CA ARG A 200 -7.06 -6.19 -4.91
C ARG A 200 -6.56 -6.02 -3.51
N PHE A 201 -7.39 -5.46 -2.63
CA PHE A 201 -6.94 -5.00 -1.32
C PHE A 201 -7.87 -5.43 -0.20
N MET A 202 -7.29 -5.53 1.00
CA MET A 202 -8.01 -5.73 2.25
C MET A 202 -7.62 -4.62 3.25
N PRO A 203 -8.53 -4.19 4.12
CA PRO A 203 -8.18 -3.29 5.21
C PRO A 203 -7.07 -3.88 6.09
N GLY A 204 -6.08 -3.04 6.45
CA GLY A 204 -4.88 -3.45 7.18
C GLY A 204 -3.73 -3.98 6.32
N GLN A 205 -3.92 -4.13 5.01
CA GLN A 205 -2.88 -4.60 4.10
C GLN A 205 -1.82 -3.52 3.89
N ASN A 206 -0.53 -3.89 4.07
CA ASN A 206 0.60 -3.06 3.72
C ASN A 206 0.90 -3.18 2.22
N ILE A 207 1.04 -2.05 1.56
CA ILE A 207 1.29 -1.93 0.12
C ILE A 207 2.37 -0.88 -0.16
N PHE A 208 2.89 -0.87 -1.38
CA PHE A 208 3.57 0.28 -1.96
C PHE A 208 2.61 1.05 -2.86
N ALA A 209 2.78 2.36 -2.95
CA ALA A 209 1.99 3.22 -3.81
C ALA A 209 2.86 4.33 -4.41
N VAL A 210 2.45 4.85 -5.55
CA VAL A 210 3.07 6.03 -6.18
C VAL A 210 2.26 7.26 -5.80
N VAL A 211 2.91 8.32 -5.41
CA VAL A 211 2.28 9.64 -5.27
C VAL A 211 1.88 10.12 -6.65
N ARG A 212 0.57 10.13 -6.96
CA ARG A 212 0.07 10.57 -8.27
C ARG A 212 0.03 12.07 -8.39
N SER A 213 -0.45 12.74 -7.34
CA SER A 213 -0.53 14.19 -7.27
C SER A 213 -0.64 14.67 -5.84
N VAL A 214 -0.23 15.91 -5.60
CA VAL A 214 -0.45 16.66 -4.37
C VAL A 214 -1.26 17.89 -4.76
N ASP A 215 -2.44 18.09 -4.14
CA ASP A 215 -3.28 19.26 -4.41
C ASP A 215 -2.79 20.50 -3.63
N GLU A 216 -3.42 21.65 -3.89
CA GLU A 216 -3.09 22.92 -3.24
C GLU A 216 -3.30 22.90 -1.71
N ASN A 217 -4.11 21.97 -1.20
CA ASN A 217 -4.36 21.76 0.22
C ASN A 217 -3.43 20.70 0.84
N GLY A 218 -2.45 20.19 0.09
CA GLY A 218 -1.55 19.11 0.52
C GLY A 218 -2.19 17.72 0.58
N ARG A 219 -3.36 17.52 -0.04
CA ARG A 219 -3.99 16.21 -0.13
C ARG A 219 -3.31 15.39 -1.22
N ILE A 220 -2.97 14.16 -0.86
CA ILE A 220 -2.25 13.24 -1.74
C ILE A 220 -3.24 12.28 -2.39
N THR A 221 -3.12 12.17 -3.72
CA THR A 221 -3.74 11.10 -4.49
C THR A 221 -2.68 10.08 -4.86
N LEU A 222 -3.01 8.79 -4.71
CA LEU A 222 -2.11 7.68 -4.94
C LEU A 222 -2.43 6.94 -6.24
N SER A 223 -1.43 6.24 -6.77
CA SER A 223 -1.54 5.26 -7.83
C SER A 223 -0.78 3.99 -7.44
N HIS A 224 -1.13 2.87 -8.08
CA HIS A 224 -0.53 1.56 -7.77
C HIS A 224 -0.14 0.80 -9.05
N LYS A 225 -0.84 1.06 -10.16
CA LYS A 225 -0.67 0.34 -11.42
C LYS A 225 0.76 0.39 -11.97
N GLU A 226 1.47 1.49 -11.73
CA GLU A 226 2.84 1.69 -12.20
C GLU A 226 3.84 0.71 -11.56
N LEU A 227 3.51 0.24 -10.34
CA LEU A 227 4.34 -0.70 -9.59
C LEU A 227 4.14 -2.16 -10.02
N LEU A 228 3.07 -2.44 -10.77
CA LEU A 228 2.66 -3.79 -11.15
C LEU A 228 3.24 -4.25 -12.50
N GLY A 229 4.22 -3.50 -13.02
CA GLY A 229 4.93 -3.81 -14.25
C GLY A 229 4.23 -3.38 -15.54
N THR A 230 5.02 -3.29 -16.60
CA THR A 230 4.60 -2.99 -17.98
C THR A 230 3.88 -4.17 -18.60
N TRP A 231 3.32 -3.98 -19.80
CA TRP A 231 2.71 -5.07 -20.55
C TRP A 231 3.72 -6.17 -20.88
N GLU A 232 4.93 -5.77 -21.30
CA GLU A 232 6.01 -6.71 -21.65
C GLU A 232 6.49 -7.51 -20.42
N GLU A 233 6.71 -6.84 -19.28
CA GLU A 233 7.12 -7.50 -18.03
C GLU A 233 6.07 -8.51 -17.54
N ASN A 234 4.80 -8.20 -17.68
CA ASN A 234 3.73 -9.11 -17.30
C ASN A 234 3.58 -10.27 -18.30
N THR A 235 3.67 -10.01 -19.60
CA THR A 235 3.56 -11.08 -20.62
C THR A 235 4.75 -12.01 -20.65
N ALA A 236 5.94 -11.56 -20.23
CA ALA A 236 7.13 -12.40 -20.13
C ALA A 236 6.98 -13.60 -19.17
N MET A 237 5.96 -13.58 -18.31
CA MET A 237 5.64 -14.69 -17.42
C MET A 237 4.81 -15.81 -18.08
N PHE A 238 4.40 -15.63 -19.34
CA PHE A 238 3.48 -16.51 -20.05
C PHE A 238 3.99 -16.87 -21.43
N SER A 239 3.68 -18.10 -21.89
CA SER A 239 4.04 -18.60 -23.22
C SER A 239 2.81 -19.04 -24.00
N VAL A 240 2.85 -18.90 -25.32
CA VAL A 240 1.83 -19.46 -26.21
C VAL A 240 1.84 -20.98 -26.09
N GLY A 241 0.65 -21.57 -25.95
CA GLY A 241 0.50 -23.01 -25.76
C GLY A 241 0.36 -23.45 -24.31
N GLU A 242 0.54 -22.56 -23.35
CA GLU A 242 0.34 -22.86 -21.93
C GLU A 242 -1.14 -22.77 -21.51
N THR A 243 -1.51 -23.55 -20.51
CA THR A 243 -2.76 -23.41 -19.77
C THR A 243 -2.47 -22.85 -18.39
N VAL A 244 -3.07 -21.72 -18.08
CA VAL A 244 -2.78 -20.95 -16.86
C VAL A 244 -4.07 -20.57 -16.14
N PRO A 245 -4.01 -20.32 -14.82
CA PRO A 245 -5.16 -19.79 -14.08
C PRO A 245 -5.43 -18.33 -14.45
N GLY A 246 -6.69 -17.92 -14.33
CA GLY A 246 -7.12 -16.55 -14.50
C GLY A 246 -8.43 -16.27 -13.76
N ILE A 247 -8.83 -15.00 -13.71
CA ILE A 247 -10.09 -14.57 -13.12
C ILE A 247 -10.93 -13.89 -14.19
N VAL A 248 -12.18 -14.35 -14.37
CA VAL A 248 -13.12 -13.71 -15.28
C VAL A 248 -13.50 -12.34 -14.73
N ARG A 249 -13.15 -11.27 -15.46
CA ARG A 249 -13.43 -9.88 -15.04
C ARG A 249 -14.72 -9.32 -15.66
N SER A 250 -14.99 -9.66 -16.90
CA SER A 250 -16.28 -9.32 -17.55
C SER A 250 -16.64 -10.31 -18.65
N VAL A 251 -17.93 -10.45 -18.87
CA VAL A 251 -18.51 -11.26 -19.94
C VAL A 251 -19.27 -10.33 -20.89
N GLU A 252 -18.73 -10.15 -22.10
CA GLU A 252 -19.27 -9.27 -23.12
C GLU A 252 -19.79 -10.10 -24.30
N LYS A 253 -20.67 -9.53 -25.13
CA LYS A 253 -21.20 -10.21 -26.32
C LYS A 253 -20.12 -10.67 -27.32
N TYR A 254 -18.99 -9.97 -27.33
CA TYR A 254 -17.87 -10.24 -28.24
C TYR A 254 -16.73 -11.05 -27.61
N GLY A 255 -16.87 -11.46 -26.35
CA GLY A 255 -15.89 -12.31 -25.67
C GLY A 255 -15.82 -12.07 -24.18
N ILE A 256 -14.98 -12.84 -23.52
CA ILE A 256 -14.81 -12.89 -22.07
C ILE A 256 -13.42 -12.37 -21.73
N PHE A 257 -13.36 -11.32 -20.89
CA PHE A 257 -12.10 -10.82 -20.38
C PHE A 257 -11.66 -11.64 -19.16
N VAL A 258 -10.50 -12.28 -19.28
CA VAL A 258 -9.88 -13.04 -18.21
C VAL A 258 -8.58 -12.39 -17.83
N GLU A 259 -8.44 -12.04 -16.58
CA GLU A 259 -7.24 -11.48 -16.00
C GLU A 259 -6.25 -12.59 -15.66
N LEU A 260 -5.02 -12.46 -16.15
CA LEU A 260 -3.89 -13.35 -15.89
C LEU A 260 -2.95 -12.78 -14.81
N ALA A 261 -2.89 -11.46 -14.70
CA ALA A 261 -2.18 -10.72 -13.68
C ALA A 261 -2.87 -9.36 -13.49
N PRO A 262 -2.67 -8.65 -12.38
CA PRO A 262 -3.34 -7.37 -12.10
C PRO A 262 -3.26 -6.33 -13.21
N ASN A 263 -2.14 -6.29 -13.94
CA ASN A 263 -1.96 -5.41 -15.11
C ASN A 263 -2.13 -6.14 -16.46
N LEU A 264 -2.57 -7.39 -16.47
CA LEU A 264 -2.63 -8.18 -17.71
C LEU A 264 -3.94 -8.94 -17.82
N ALA A 265 -4.72 -8.65 -18.85
CA ALA A 265 -5.92 -9.40 -19.19
C ALA A 265 -5.86 -9.88 -20.65
N GLY A 266 -6.39 -11.07 -20.89
CA GLY A 266 -6.63 -11.62 -22.21
C GLY A 266 -8.11 -11.66 -22.56
N LEU A 267 -8.42 -11.93 -23.83
CA LEU A 267 -9.77 -12.07 -24.34
C LEU A 267 -9.99 -13.50 -24.85
N ALA A 268 -10.96 -14.18 -24.27
CA ALA A 268 -11.45 -15.47 -24.75
C ALA A 268 -12.70 -15.29 -25.59
N GLU A 269 -13.00 -16.26 -26.46
CA GLU A 269 -14.26 -16.33 -27.18
C GLU A 269 -15.44 -16.51 -26.20
N PHE A 270 -16.62 -16.03 -26.58
CA PHE A 270 -17.81 -16.17 -25.75
C PHE A 270 -18.12 -17.66 -25.49
N SER A 271 -18.39 -18.00 -24.25
CA SER A 271 -18.82 -19.33 -23.80
C SER A 271 -20.02 -19.16 -22.85
N GLN A 272 -21.00 -20.04 -22.97
CA GLN A 272 -22.16 -20.07 -22.08
C GLN A 272 -21.76 -20.60 -20.69
N GLY A 273 -22.42 -20.07 -19.65
CA GLY A 273 -22.23 -20.55 -18.27
C GLY A 273 -21.00 -19.97 -17.58
N VAL A 274 -20.31 -18.99 -18.18
CA VAL A 274 -19.20 -18.27 -17.56
C VAL A 274 -19.71 -16.98 -16.92
N GLU A 275 -19.38 -16.76 -15.67
CA GLU A 275 -19.81 -15.58 -14.89
C GLU A 275 -18.60 -14.72 -14.49
N ALA A 276 -18.83 -13.41 -14.38
CA ALA A 276 -17.81 -12.49 -13.88
C ALA A 276 -17.52 -12.77 -12.40
N GLY A 277 -16.25 -12.89 -12.05
CA GLY A 277 -15.78 -13.27 -10.71
C GLY A 277 -15.30 -14.70 -10.60
N SER A 278 -15.74 -15.61 -11.49
CA SER A 278 -15.31 -17.01 -11.50
C SER A 278 -13.81 -17.13 -11.81
N HIS A 279 -13.20 -18.17 -11.27
CA HIS A 279 -11.87 -18.61 -11.67
C HIS A 279 -11.95 -19.44 -12.95
N ALA A 280 -10.93 -19.31 -13.80
CA ALA A 280 -10.86 -20.04 -15.06
C ALA A 280 -9.48 -20.64 -15.29
N SER A 281 -9.44 -21.82 -15.88
CA SER A 281 -8.25 -22.35 -16.54
C SER A 281 -8.30 -21.95 -17.99
N VAL A 282 -7.33 -21.20 -18.48
CA VAL A 282 -7.31 -20.66 -19.83
C VAL A 282 -6.07 -21.07 -20.60
N TYR A 283 -6.26 -21.52 -21.84
CA TYR A 283 -5.19 -21.82 -22.77
C TYR A 283 -4.79 -20.56 -23.55
N ILE A 284 -3.51 -20.24 -23.60
CA ILE A 284 -2.97 -19.08 -24.31
C ILE A 284 -2.78 -19.43 -25.78
N LYS A 285 -3.69 -18.94 -26.64
CA LYS A 285 -3.69 -19.20 -28.08
C LYS A 285 -2.67 -18.32 -28.82
N SER A 286 -2.56 -17.04 -28.44
CA SER A 286 -1.59 -16.11 -29.02
C SER A 286 -1.38 -14.88 -28.15
N ILE A 287 -0.17 -14.32 -28.23
CA ILE A 287 0.24 -13.05 -27.60
C ILE A 287 0.60 -12.10 -28.73
N ILE A 288 -0.03 -10.93 -28.79
CA ILE A 288 0.12 -9.94 -29.89
C ILE A 288 0.56 -8.60 -29.31
N PRO A 289 1.87 -8.33 -29.21
CA PRO A 289 2.40 -7.14 -28.55
C PRO A 289 1.92 -5.82 -29.18
N SER A 290 1.93 -5.70 -30.49
CA SER A 290 1.53 -4.47 -31.20
C SER A 290 0.09 -4.01 -30.87
N LYS A 291 -0.77 -4.93 -30.47
CA LYS A 291 -2.17 -4.65 -30.10
C LYS A 291 -2.44 -4.79 -28.58
N MET A 292 -1.42 -5.11 -27.80
CA MET A 292 -1.54 -5.48 -26.38
C MET A 292 -2.67 -6.50 -26.15
N LYS A 293 -2.73 -7.55 -26.97
CA LYS A 293 -3.79 -8.55 -26.93
C LYS A 293 -3.23 -9.93 -26.63
N ILE A 294 -3.88 -10.62 -25.71
CA ILE A 294 -3.71 -12.05 -25.48
C ILE A 294 -5.02 -12.73 -25.85
N LYS A 295 -4.96 -13.67 -26.80
CA LYS A 295 -6.11 -14.50 -27.15
C LYS A 295 -6.10 -15.75 -26.31
N LEU A 296 -7.25 -16.02 -25.65
CA LEU A 296 -7.42 -17.13 -24.73
C LEU A 296 -8.52 -18.08 -25.23
N ILE A 297 -8.46 -19.32 -24.75
CA ILE A 297 -9.53 -20.29 -24.81
C ILE A 297 -9.83 -20.71 -23.38
N ILE A 298 -11.08 -20.62 -22.92
CA ILE A 298 -11.49 -21.12 -21.62
C ILE A 298 -11.53 -22.65 -21.71
N VAL A 299 -10.75 -23.32 -20.86
CA VAL A 299 -10.69 -24.76 -20.75
C VAL A 299 -11.69 -25.24 -19.71
N ASP A 300 -11.74 -24.52 -18.58
CA ASP A 300 -12.66 -24.81 -17.47
C ASP A 300 -12.94 -23.53 -16.68
N CYS A 301 -14.08 -23.50 -16.01
CA CYS A 301 -14.50 -22.36 -15.20
C CYS A 301 -15.15 -22.88 -13.92
N PHE A 302 -14.74 -22.33 -12.77
CA PHE A 302 -15.19 -22.80 -11.45
C PHE A 302 -15.25 -21.65 -10.45
N ASP A 303 -16.13 -21.79 -9.48
CA ASP A 303 -16.18 -20.85 -8.36
C ASP A 303 -15.18 -21.30 -7.29
N ALA A 304 -14.37 -20.36 -6.83
CA ALA A 304 -13.43 -20.58 -5.75
C ALA A 304 -13.27 -19.30 -4.92
N ASP A 305 -13.14 -19.47 -3.62
CA ASP A 305 -12.86 -18.39 -2.68
C ASP A 305 -11.37 -18.44 -2.31
N TYR A 306 -10.54 -17.81 -3.12
CA TYR A 306 -9.13 -17.66 -2.83
C TYR A 306 -8.87 -16.33 -2.12
N PRO A 307 -7.97 -16.31 -1.14
CA PRO A 307 -7.57 -15.05 -0.51
C PRO A 307 -6.96 -14.11 -1.55
N VAL A 308 -7.15 -12.80 -1.34
CA VAL A 308 -6.52 -11.77 -2.18
C VAL A 308 -5.01 -11.93 -2.11
N GLU A 309 -4.37 -12.17 -3.24
CA GLU A 309 -2.93 -12.36 -3.31
C GLU A 309 -2.18 -11.05 -3.00
N THR A 310 -1.02 -11.20 -2.36
CA THR A 310 -0.10 -10.07 -2.16
C THR A 310 0.42 -9.60 -3.53
N PRO A 311 0.31 -8.30 -3.85
CA PRO A 311 0.77 -7.79 -5.14
C PRO A 311 2.25 -8.10 -5.39
N LYS A 312 2.56 -8.56 -6.59
CA LYS A 312 3.95 -8.70 -7.06
C LYS A 312 4.41 -7.36 -7.61
N TYR A 313 5.32 -6.72 -6.90
CA TYR A 313 5.87 -5.43 -7.29
C TYR A 313 7.12 -5.58 -8.16
N PHE A 314 7.18 -4.83 -9.26
CA PHE A 314 8.37 -4.64 -10.08
C PHE A 314 9.20 -3.44 -9.59
N ILE A 315 8.54 -2.44 -9.00
CA ILE A 315 9.16 -1.27 -8.38
C ILE A 315 8.67 -1.18 -6.93
N ARG A 316 9.58 -0.94 -5.97
CA ARG A 316 9.25 -0.89 -4.53
C ARG A 316 9.73 0.38 -3.83
N ASP A 317 10.58 1.15 -4.49
CA ASP A 317 11.15 2.38 -3.94
C ASP A 317 11.60 3.32 -5.08
N GLY A 318 12.07 4.51 -4.71
CA GLY A 318 12.61 5.49 -5.61
C GLY A 318 11.56 6.46 -6.15
N HIS A 319 11.81 6.95 -7.36
CA HIS A 319 10.98 7.95 -8.03
C HIS A 319 10.77 7.57 -9.50
N ILE A 320 9.55 7.77 -9.99
CA ILE A 320 9.13 7.47 -11.35
C ILE A 320 8.76 8.80 -12.03
N ASP A 321 9.60 9.28 -12.95
CA ASP A 321 9.25 10.48 -13.74
C ASP A 321 8.19 10.16 -14.80
N ARG A 322 8.34 8.98 -15.44
CA ARG A 322 7.42 8.51 -16.48
C ARG A 322 7.37 6.99 -16.48
N TRP A 323 6.19 6.45 -16.58
CA TRP A 323 5.95 5.02 -16.74
C TRP A 323 5.14 4.77 -18.02
N ILE A 324 5.62 3.87 -18.87
CA ILE A 324 4.98 3.48 -20.13
C ILE A 324 4.60 2.02 -20.01
N TYR A 325 3.30 1.74 -19.98
CA TYR A 325 2.77 0.38 -19.94
C TYR A 325 2.86 -0.31 -21.30
N SER A 326 2.59 0.44 -22.38
CA SER A 326 2.47 -0.09 -23.73
C SER A 326 3.83 -0.51 -24.31
N PRO A 327 3.91 -1.65 -25.02
CA PRO A 327 5.09 -2.05 -25.76
C PRO A 327 5.45 -1.03 -26.86
N VAL A 328 6.71 -1.02 -27.27
CA VAL A 328 7.17 -0.20 -28.39
C VAL A 328 6.43 -0.61 -29.67
N GLY A 329 5.90 0.38 -30.39
CA GLY A 329 5.13 0.14 -31.63
C GLY A 329 3.68 -0.31 -31.40
N SER A 330 3.16 -0.18 -30.20
CA SER A 330 1.74 -0.46 -29.93
C SER A 330 0.83 0.59 -30.53
N ASP A 331 -0.32 0.15 -31.05
CA ASP A 331 -1.39 1.02 -31.60
C ASP A 331 -1.99 1.96 -30.54
N LYS A 332 -1.88 1.63 -29.27
CA LYS A 332 -2.39 2.40 -28.14
C LYS A 332 -1.30 2.66 -27.13
N ILE A 333 -1.17 3.90 -26.69
CA ILE A 333 -0.23 4.27 -25.62
C ILE A 333 -1.02 4.41 -24.30
N ILE A 334 -0.56 3.69 -23.28
CA ILE A 334 -0.97 3.82 -21.89
C ILE A 334 0.27 4.22 -21.12
N GLU A 335 0.24 5.38 -20.50
CA GLU A 335 1.36 5.92 -19.75
C GLU A 335 0.90 6.76 -18.56
N SER A 336 1.79 6.98 -17.63
CA SER A 336 1.67 7.96 -16.55
C SER A 336 2.91 8.85 -16.55
N THR A 337 2.70 10.16 -16.41
CA THR A 337 3.78 11.15 -16.24
C THR A 337 3.49 11.90 -14.94
N PHE A 338 4.51 12.14 -14.12
CA PHE A 338 4.41 12.68 -12.79
C PHE A 338 5.12 14.03 -12.68
#